data_214b8fe621bb7d098c30c02e17003410
#
_entry.id   214b8fe621bb7d098c30c02e17003410
#
_cell.length_a   1.000
_cell.length_b   1.000
_cell.length_c   1.000
_cell.angle_alpha   90.00
_cell.angle_beta   90.00
_cell.angle_gamma   90.00
#
_symmetry.space_group_name_H-M   'P 1'
#
loop_
_entity.id
_entity.type
_entity.pdbx_description
1 polymer ?
#
loop_
_entity_poly.entity_id
_entity_poly.type
_entity_poly.pdbx_seq_one_letter_code
_entity_poly.pdbx_strand_id
1 'polypeptide(L)'
;MSEDKGNRRDFLYVATAGTGAVIGGAAVWPMINQMNPSADVQALSSIEVDVSDVEPGTQITVKWLGKPVFIRRRTSEEIKAARDVALEDLPDVDARNANASPVIGETETYAKDSNRSLDETGEWLVMMGVCTHLGCVPLGDAGDFGGWFCPCHGS
;
A
#
# COMPACT_ATOMS: atom_id res chain seq x y z
N MET A 1 1.10 -12.15 -59.29
CA MET A 1 1.23 -12.67 -57.91
C MET A 1 1.56 -14.15 -58.08
N SER A 2 2.84 -14.54 -57.94
CA SER A 2 3.26 -15.94 -57.99
C SER A 2 2.88 -16.56 -56.66
N GLU A 3 2.03 -17.59 -56.70
CA GLU A 3 1.78 -18.46 -55.55
C GLU A 3 3.08 -19.16 -55.17
N ASP A 4 3.65 -18.75 -54.08
CA ASP A 4 4.80 -19.43 -53.49
C ASP A 4 4.30 -20.77 -52.94
N LYS A 5 4.51 -21.85 -53.75
CA LYS A 5 4.16 -23.20 -53.34
C LYS A 5 5.12 -23.59 -52.22
N GLY A 6 4.62 -23.53 -50.97
CA GLY A 6 5.37 -23.91 -49.76
C GLY A 6 6.09 -25.24 -49.96
N ASN A 7 7.41 -25.23 -49.75
CA ASN A 7 8.27 -26.39 -49.91
C ASN A 7 8.29 -27.21 -48.62
N ARG A 8 8.59 -28.54 -48.72
CA ARG A 8 8.79 -29.42 -47.55
C ARG A 8 9.80 -28.82 -46.55
N ARG A 9 10.80 -28.10 -47.06
CA ARG A 9 11.80 -27.42 -46.26
C ARG A 9 11.19 -26.29 -45.43
N ASP A 10 10.30 -25.49 -46.03
CA ASP A 10 9.64 -24.36 -45.33
C ASP A 10 8.72 -24.88 -44.21
N PHE A 11 8.01 -25.99 -44.49
CA PHE A 11 7.23 -26.66 -43.45
C PHE A 11 8.09 -27.09 -42.27
N LEU A 12 9.26 -27.69 -42.53
CA LEU A 12 10.18 -28.11 -41.45
C LEU A 12 10.70 -26.91 -40.63
N TYR A 13 11.02 -25.81 -41.30
CA TYR A 13 11.44 -24.60 -40.59
C TYR A 13 10.32 -24.02 -39.69
N VAL A 14 9.11 -23.92 -40.21
CA VAL A 14 7.96 -23.43 -39.44
C VAL A 14 7.63 -24.38 -38.29
N ALA A 15 7.63 -25.68 -38.53
CA ALA A 15 7.37 -26.69 -37.51
C ALA A 15 8.44 -26.63 -36.38
N THR A 16 9.71 -26.52 -36.75
CA THR A 16 10.81 -26.42 -35.77
C THR A 16 10.75 -25.12 -34.99
N ALA A 17 10.50 -24.00 -35.67
CA ALA A 17 10.35 -22.70 -34.99
C ALA A 17 9.15 -22.68 -34.03
N GLY A 18 8.00 -23.23 -34.47
CA GLY A 18 6.80 -23.33 -33.62
C GLY A 18 7.03 -24.22 -32.40
N THR A 19 7.63 -25.38 -32.59
CA THR A 19 7.98 -26.29 -31.48
C THR A 19 8.98 -25.65 -30.54
N GLY A 20 10.02 -24.99 -31.07
CA GLY A 20 10.99 -24.23 -30.27
C GLY A 20 10.36 -23.10 -29.44
N ALA A 21 9.41 -22.38 -30.03
CA ALA A 21 8.69 -21.32 -29.31
C ALA A 21 7.82 -21.90 -28.17
N VAL A 22 7.14 -23.01 -28.40
CA VAL A 22 6.34 -23.67 -27.35
C VAL A 22 7.22 -24.19 -26.22
N ILE A 23 8.33 -24.85 -26.54
CA ILE A 23 9.27 -25.36 -25.52
C ILE A 23 9.90 -24.18 -24.74
N GLY A 24 10.33 -23.14 -25.44
CA GLY A 24 10.88 -21.93 -24.82
C GLY A 24 9.86 -21.26 -23.90
N GLY A 25 8.62 -21.09 -24.34
CA GLY A 25 7.54 -20.55 -23.54
C GLY A 25 7.24 -21.41 -22.30
N ALA A 26 7.19 -22.73 -22.47
CA ALA A 26 6.97 -23.65 -21.35
C ALA A 26 8.12 -23.64 -20.32
N ALA A 27 9.36 -23.41 -20.76
CA ALA A 27 10.51 -23.28 -19.86
C ALA A 27 10.55 -21.93 -19.12
N VAL A 28 10.16 -20.85 -19.79
CA VAL A 28 10.18 -19.48 -19.22
C VAL A 28 9.00 -19.25 -18.29
N TRP A 29 7.83 -19.83 -18.57
CA TRP A 29 6.62 -19.63 -17.77
C TRP A 29 6.79 -19.90 -16.27
N PRO A 30 7.37 -21.03 -15.82
CA PRO A 30 7.61 -21.27 -14.40
C PRO A 30 8.51 -20.21 -13.76
N MET A 31 9.49 -19.71 -14.49
CA MET A 31 10.39 -18.65 -13.99
C MET A 31 9.63 -17.34 -13.74
N ILE A 32 8.73 -16.97 -14.65
CA ILE A 32 7.87 -15.79 -14.46
C ILE A 32 6.88 -16.05 -13.33
N ASN A 33 6.29 -17.24 -13.25
CA ASN A 33 5.31 -17.59 -12.23
C ASN A 33 5.89 -17.60 -10.81
N GLN A 34 7.19 -17.88 -10.65
CA GLN A 34 7.89 -17.79 -9.37
C GLN A 34 7.97 -16.35 -8.81
N MET A 35 7.78 -15.34 -9.66
CA MET A 35 7.74 -13.93 -9.21
C MET A 35 6.41 -13.55 -8.57
N ASN A 36 5.37 -14.38 -8.72
CA ASN A 36 4.10 -14.17 -8.06
C ASN A 36 4.21 -14.44 -6.55
N PRO A 37 3.40 -13.75 -5.72
CA PRO A 37 3.34 -14.01 -4.30
C PRO A 37 2.98 -15.48 -4.03
N SER A 38 3.63 -16.09 -3.03
CA SER A 38 3.32 -17.47 -2.62
C SER A 38 1.90 -17.57 -2.03
N ALA A 39 1.34 -18.76 -2.01
CA ALA A 39 -0.01 -19.00 -1.48
C ALA A 39 -0.14 -18.57 -0.01
N ASP A 40 0.90 -18.75 0.79
CA ASP A 40 0.95 -18.33 2.19
C ASP A 40 0.92 -16.81 2.33
N VAL A 41 1.62 -16.08 1.45
CA VAL A 41 1.58 -14.61 1.44
C VAL A 41 0.19 -14.11 1.03
N GLN A 42 -0.44 -14.79 0.07
CA GLN A 42 -1.81 -14.45 -0.36
C GLN A 42 -2.84 -14.75 0.75
N ALA A 43 -2.68 -15.86 1.47
CA ALA A 43 -3.55 -16.21 2.59
C ALA A 43 -3.45 -15.21 3.76
N LEU A 44 -2.29 -14.58 3.95
CA LEU A 44 -2.06 -13.55 4.95
C LEU A 44 -2.32 -12.12 4.45
N SER A 45 -2.91 -11.98 3.27
CA SER A 45 -3.13 -10.66 2.64
C SER A 45 -4.17 -9.80 3.36
N SER A 46 -5.04 -10.40 4.16
CA SER A 46 -6.02 -9.71 4.99
C SER A 46 -6.01 -10.25 6.41
N ILE A 47 -6.26 -9.38 7.38
CA ILE A 47 -6.49 -9.75 8.79
C ILE A 47 -7.77 -9.08 9.26
N GLU A 48 -8.50 -9.76 10.13
CA GLU A 48 -9.63 -9.17 10.86
C GLU A 48 -9.15 -8.83 12.27
N VAL A 49 -9.47 -7.61 12.71
CA VAL A 49 -9.09 -7.11 14.03
C VAL A 49 -10.37 -6.64 14.72
N ASP A 50 -10.65 -7.20 15.89
CA ASP A 50 -11.73 -6.71 16.73
C ASP A 50 -11.27 -5.41 17.43
N VAL A 51 -12.01 -4.34 17.19
CA VAL A 51 -11.73 -3.01 17.73
C VAL A 51 -12.74 -2.56 18.78
N SER A 52 -13.66 -3.46 19.18
CA SER A 52 -14.76 -3.14 20.11
C SER A 52 -14.26 -2.62 21.44
N ASP A 53 -13.16 -3.17 21.94
CA ASP A 53 -12.58 -2.86 23.27
C ASP A 53 -11.58 -1.70 23.24
N VAL A 54 -11.39 -1.05 22.07
CA VAL A 54 -10.46 0.09 21.96
C VAL A 54 -11.13 1.34 22.49
N GLU A 55 -10.63 1.87 23.60
CA GLU A 55 -11.15 3.11 24.20
C GLU A 55 -10.75 4.35 23.38
N PRO A 56 -11.59 5.43 23.37
CA PRO A 56 -11.21 6.69 22.76
C PRO A 56 -9.89 7.23 23.35
N GLY A 57 -9.01 7.74 22.48
CA GLY A 57 -7.68 8.23 22.86
C GLY A 57 -6.62 7.13 22.98
N THR A 58 -6.97 5.84 22.71
CA THR A 58 -6.02 4.75 22.77
C THR A 58 -5.63 4.24 21.39
N GLN A 59 -4.48 3.57 21.33
CA GLN A 59 -3.94 2.96 20.12
C GLN A 59 -3.60 1.51 20.37
N ILE A 60 -3.97 0.65 19.44
CA ILE A 60 -3.47 -0.72 19.37
C ILE A 60 -2.53 -0.88 18.18
N THR A 61 -1.60 -1.81 18.28
CA THR A 61 -0.66 -2.14 17.21
C THR A 61 -0.84 -3.59 16.82
N VAL A 62 -1.14 -3.82 15.56
CA VAL A 62 -1.27 -5.17 15.00
C VAL A 62 -0.19 -5.40 13.96
N LYS A 63 0.21 -6.66 13.79
CA LYS A 63 1.21 -7.04 12.78
C LYS A 63 0.50 -7.54 11.53
N TRP A 64 0.73 -6.87 10.40
CA TRP A 64 0.22 -7.28 9.10
C TRP A 64 1.36 -7.37 8.08
N LEU A 65 1.49 -8.51 7.41
CA LEU A 65 2.57 -8.77 6.44
C LEU A 65 3.98 -8.43 6.98
N GLY A 66 4.21 -8.69 8.26
CA GLY A 66 5.50 -8.41 8.90
C GLY A 66 5.73 -6.95 9.32
N LYS A 67 4.79 -6.05 9.05
CA LYS A 67 4.87 -4.62 9.40
C LYS A 67 3.85 -4.28 10.47
N PRO A 68 4.17 -3.31 11.36
CA PRO A 68 3.19 -2.81 12.32
C PRO A 68 2.14 -1.95 11.63
N VAL A 69 0.89 -2.12 12.03
CA VAL A 69 -0.24 -1.25 11.67
C VAL A 69 -0.78 -0.66 12.96
N PHE A 70 -0.87 0.64 13.01
CA PHE A 70 -1.46 1.38 14.10
C PHE A 70 -2.94 1.57 13.83
N ILE A 71 -3.78 1.25 14.82
CA ILE A 71 -5.21 1.50 14.83
C ILE A 71 -5.46 2.38 16.05
N ARG A 72 -5.82 3.65 15.84
CA ARG A 72 -6.10 4.61 16.89
C ARG A 72 -7.56 5.02 16.85
N ARG A 73 -8.21 4.98 18.01
CA ARG A 73 -9.51 5.57 18.20
C ARG A 73 -9.33 6.97 18.78
N ARG A 74 -9.56 7.98 17.94
CA ARG A 74 -9.33 9.38 18.32
C ARG A 74 -10.45 9.93 19.18
N THR A 75 -10.10 10.86 20.07
CA THR A 75 -11.08 11.68 20.82
C THR A 75 -11.60 12.82 19.94
N SER A 76 -12.70 13.43 20.36
CA SER A 76 -13.26 14.62 19.70
C SER A 76 -12.30 15.80 19.67
N GLU A 77 -11.49 15.94 20.72
CA GLU A 77 -10.47 16.98 20.84
C GLU A 77 -9.34 16.75 19.83
N GLU A 78 -8.88 15.52 19.68
CA GLU A 78 -7.84 15.16 18.70
C GLU A 78 -8.32 15.39 17.26
N ILE A 79 -9.56 15.01 16.95
CA ILE A 79 -10.15 15.22 15.63
C ILE A 79 -10.25 16.72 15.34
N LYS A 80 -10.72 17.51 16.31
CA LYS A 80 -10.82 18.95 16.16
C LYS A 80 -9.44 19.59 15.97
N ALA A 81 -8.47 19.23 16.78
CA ALA A 81 -7.10 19.74 16.69
C ALA A 81 -6.48 19.42 15.30
N ALA A 82 -6.69 18.21 14.79
CA ALA A 82 -6.20 17.83 13.47
C ALA A 82 -6.88 18.60 12.31
N ARG A 83 -8.17 18.94 12.46
CA ARG A 83 -8.93 19.70 11.45
C ARG A 83 -8.67 21.22 11.51
N ASP A 84 -8.26 21.72 12.66
CA ASP A 84 -7.95 23.13 12.87
C ASP A 84 -6.55 23.51 12.33
N VAL A 85 -5.70 22.53 11.98
CA VAL A 85 -4.39 22.79 11.38
C VAL A 85 -4.56 23.30 9.95
N ALA A 86 -3.98 24.45 9.65
CA ALA A 86 -3.96 25.00 8.31
C ALA A 86 -3.07 24.16 7.39
N LEU A 87 -3.58 23.81 6.22
CA LEU A 87 -2.83 22.95 5.27
C LEU A 87 -1.52 23.61 4.82
N GLU A 88 -1.46 24.92 4.76
CA GLU A 88 -0.27 25.71 4.39
C GLU A 88 0.87 25.60 5.41
N ASP A 89 0.56 25.24 6.66
CA ASP A 89 1.54 25.03 7.72
C ASP A 89 2.17 23.61 7.67
N LEU A 90 1.63 22.73 6.85
CA LEU A 90 2.15 21.38 6.71
C LEU A 90 3.37 21.34 5.77
N PRO A 91 4.45 20.63 6.15
CA PRO A 91 5.64 20.48 5.31
C PRO A 91 5.37 19.82 3.96
N ASP A 92 4.38 18.92 3.90
CA ASP A 92 3.95 18.22 2.68
C ASP A 92 2.43 18.29 2.56
N VAL A 93 1.97 19.30 1.84
CA VAL A 93 0.52 19.55 1.60
C VAL A 93 -0.09 18.46 0.73
N ASP A 94 0.69 17.88 -0.17
CA ASP A 94 0.21 16.81 -1.07
C ASP A 94 0.10 15.48 -0.33
N ALA A 95 0.98 15.22 0.64
CA ALA A 95 1.03 14.06 1.51
C ALA A 95 0.51 12.78 0.85
N ARG A 96 1.08 12.44 -0.31
CA ARG A 96 0.60 11.41 -1.23
C ARG A 96 0.39 10.08 -0.53
N ASN A 97 -0.78 9.50 -0.78
CA ASN A 97 -1.12 8.18 -0.30
C ASN A 97 -1.34 7.23 -1.48
N ALA A 98 -0.42 6.27 -1.68
CA ALA A 98 -0.49 5.31 -2.77
C ALA A 98 -1.75 4.39 -2.69
N ASN A 99 -2.36 4.29 -1.52
CA ASN A 99 -3.57 3.49 -1.29
C ASN A 99 -4.84 4.34 -1.26
N ALA A 100 -4.74 5.66 -1.45
CA ALA A 100 -5.91 6.51 -1.56
C ALA A 100 -6.70 6.15 -2.83
N SER A 101 -8.03 6.16 -2.70
CA SER A 101 -8.89 5.91 -3.84
C SER A 101 -8.65 6.97 -4.93
N PRO A 102 -8.57 6.56 -6.22
CA PRO A 102 -8.44 7.50 -7.34
C PRO A 102 -9.68 8.41 -7.53
N VAL A 103 -10.69 8.27 -6.68
CA VAL A 103 -11.92 9.09 -6.67
C VAL A 103 -11.71 10.43 -5.99
N ILE A 104 -10.60 10.62 -5.26
CA ILE A 104 -10.24 11.95 -4.74
C ILE A 104 -9.85 12.81 -5.94
N GLY A 105 -10.65 13.83 -6.23
CA GLY A 105 -10.43 14.70 -7.39
C GLY A 105 -9.05 15.36 -7.35
N GLU A 106 -8.52 15.69 -8.52
CA GLU A 106 -7.16 16.27 -8.70
C GLU A 106 -6.90 17.55 -7.91
N THR A 107 -7.93 18.14 -7.31
CA THR A 107 -7.88 19.38 -6.52
C THR A 107 -7.90 19.17 -5.00
N GLU A 108 -8.10 17.93 -4.53
CA GLU A 108 -8.13 17.65 -3.09
C GLU A 108 -6.77 17.20 -2.59
N THR A 109 -6.27 17.89 -1.59
CA THR A 109 -5.01 17.54 -0.92
C THR A 109 -5.21 16.31 -0.04
N TYR A 110 -4.33 15.32 -0.19
CA TYR A 110 -4.36 14.11 0.64
C TYR A 110 -4.04 14.39 2.11
N ALA A 111 -3.48 15.56 2.43
CA ALA A 111 -3.15 15.97 3.79
C ALA A 111 -4.36 16.33 4.64
N LYS A 112 -5.53 16.61 4.06
CA LYS A 112 -6.75 16.87 4.83
C LYS A 112 -7.08 15.71 5.75
N ASP A 113 -7.46 16.00 6.99
CA ASP A 113 -7.84 14.99 7.99
C ASP A 113 -8.96 14.06 7.48
N SER A 114 -9.96 14.60 6.79
CA SER A 114 -11.06 13.83 6.20
C SER A 114 -10.60 12.76 5.19
N ASN A 115 -9.44 12.95 4.57
CA ASN A 115 -8.86 12.01 3.61
C ASN A 115 -7.93 10.98 4.28
N ARG A 116 -7.72 11.09 5.58
CA ARG A 116 -6.84 10.23 6.37
C ARG A 116 -7.56 9.30 7.31
N SER A 117 -8.74 9.67 7.76
CA SER A 117 -9.58 8.84 8.63
C SER A 117 -10.28 7.73 7.83
N LEU A 118 -10.56 6.62 8.52
CA LEU A 118 -11.26 5.48 7.92
C LEU A 118 -12.75 5.78 7.71
N ASP A 119 -13.30 6.66 8.53
CA ASP A 119 -14.71 7.01 8.60
C ASP A 119 -14.93 8.53 8.47
N GLU A 120 -16.14 8.93 8.11
CA GLU A 120 -16.53 10.34 7.97
C GLU A 120 -16.47 11.11 9.29
N THR A 121 -16.68 10.43 10.41
CA THR A 121 -16.60 11.05 11.76
C THR A 121 -15.18 11.42 12.11
N GLY A 122 -14.18 10.71 11.58
CA GLY A 122 -12.77 10.89 11.87
C GLY A 122 -12.31 10.15 13.13
N GLU A 123 -13.16 9.30 13.70
CA GLU A 123 -12.88 8.60 14.95
C GLU A 123 -11.75 7.57 14.77
N TRP A 124 -11.76 6.87 13.64
CA TRP A 124 -10.81 5.78 13.39
C TRP A 124 -9.69 6.20 12.44
N LEU A 125 -8.46 6.05 12.91
CA LEU A 125 -7.26 6.26 12.12
C LEU A 125 -6.49 4.95 12.03
N VAL A 126 -6.28 4.49 10.80
CA VAL A 126 -5.54 3.25 10.49
C VAL A 126 -4.37 3.59 9.60
N MET A 127 -3.17 3.29 10.04
CA MET A 127 -1.97 3.62 9.28
C MET A 127 -0.88 2.57 9.45
N MET A 128 0.00 2.51 8.46
CA MET A 128 1.23 1.73 8.60
C MET A 128 2.17 2.40 9.61
N GLY A 129 2.54 1.69 10.66
CA GLY A 129 3.47 2.17 11.68
C GLY A 129 4.93 2.15 11.20
N VAL A 130 5.19 2.74 10.05
CA VAL A 130 6.51 2.71 9.38
C VAL A 130 6.86 4.12 8.93
N CYS A 131 7.97 4.64 9.44
CA CYS A 131 8.48 5.95 9.03
C CYS A 131 8.82 5.96 7.54
N THR A 132 8.37 7.00 6.84
CA THR A 132 8.58 7.17 5.39
C THR A 132 10.03 7.42 5.00
N HIS A 133 10.90 7.79 5.95
CA HIS A 133 12.32 8.02 5.70
C HIS A 133 13.07 6.72 5.42
N LEU A 134 13.27 5.87 6.44
CA LEU A 134 14.02 4.61 6.33
C LEU A 134 13.33 3.42 7.04
N GLY A 135 12.04 3.52 7.32
CA GLY A 135 11.25 2.40 7.80
C GLY A 135 11.34 2.11 9.31
N CYS A 136 11.86 3.04 10.12
CA CYS A 136 11.78 2.89 11.59
C CYS A 136 10.32 2.91 12.05
N VAL A 137 10.04 2.26 13.19
CA VAL A 137 8.70 2.29 13.79
C VAL A 137 8.58 3.55 14.65
N PRO A 138 7.64 4.47 14.34
CA PRO A 138 7.43 5.68 15.15
C PRO A 138 6.84 5.36 16.51
N LEU A 139 7.09 6.25 17.47
CA LEU A 139 6.47 6.23 18.79
C LEU A 139 5.21 7.10 18.77
N GLY A 140 4.11 6.55 19.26
CA GLY A 140 2.88 7.32 19.44
C GLY A 140 2.97 8.24 20.67
N ASP A 141 2.14 9.28 20.68
CA ASP A 141 2.02 10.27 21.75
C ASP A 141 3.39 10.89 22.13
N ALA A 142 4.23 11.15 21.13
CA ALA A 142 5.58 11.62 21.28
C ALA A 142 5.89 12.82 20.38
N GLY A 143 7.05 13.46 20.62
CA GLY A 143 7.44 14.67 19.91
C GLY A 143 6.69 15.92 20.40
N ASP A 144 6.98 17.04 19.77
CA ASP A 144 6.48 18.36 20.21
C ASP A 144 4.97 18.55 19.94
N PHE A 145 4.41 17.74 19.04
CA PHE A 145 3.01 17.84 18.61
C PHE A 145 2.12 16.70 19.15
N GLY A 146 2.66 15.81 20.01
CA GLY A 146 1.89 14.70 20.60
C GLY A 146 1.36 13.68 19.56
N GLY A 147 2.02 13.58 18.42
CA GLY A 147 1.66 12.67 17.34
C GLY A 147 2.54 11.42 17.29
N TRP A 148 2.95 11.01 16.09
CA TRP A 148 3.90 9.92 15.88
C TRP A 148 5.28 10.48 15.57
N PHE A 149 6.18 10.27 16.51
CA PHE A 149 7.56 10.73 16.43
C PHE A 149 8.50 9.59 16.09
N CYS A 150 9.34 9.77 15.09
CA CYS A 150 10.36 8.80 14.73
C CYS A 150 11.70 9.12 15.43
N PRO A 151 12.15 8.32 16.43
CA PRO A 151 13.34 8.63 17.20
C PRO A 151 14.64 8.43 16.42
N CYS A 152 14.60 7.78 15.24
CA CYS A 152 15.80 7.52 14.47
C CYS A 152 16.47 8.79 13.95
N HIS A 153 15.70 9.78 13.53
CA HIS A 153 16.23 11.04 12.97
C HIS A 153 15.42 12.27 13.41
N GLY A 154 14.50 12.13 14.36
CA GLY A 154 13.73 13.24 14.89
C GLY A 154 12.61 13.75 13.96
N SER A 155 11.98 12.84 13.22
CA SER A 155 10.91 13.18 12.27
C SER A 155 9.54 12.91 12.88
#